data_83767708566d8dc477dc9ebacb272c82
#
_entry.id   83767708566d8dc477dc9ebacb272c82
#
_cell.length_a   1.000
_cell.length_b   1.000
_cell.length_c   1.000
_cell.angle_alpha   90.00
_cell.angle_beta   90.00
_cell.angle_gamma   90.00
#
_symmetry.space_group_name_H-M   'P 1'
#
loop_
_entity.id
_entity.type
_entity.pdbx_description
1 polymer ?
#
loop_
_entity_poly.entity_id
_entity_poly.type
_entity_poly.pdbx_seq_one_letter_code
_entity_poly.pdbx_strand_id
1 'polypeptide(L)'
;LGAHYTDRDKIMQIVNPVIVEPLLAEWAEVKTQISALIEKAPQETKAKLLRDKDLAARTRALKKAEKLHLAFIKRLKEFRALDPACGSGNFLYIALWELKNIEHRVNSEAEELGLPRGFPQVGPEVVLGIELSPYAAELARVSVWIGEIQWMRRNGFEAAKNPVLRTLKDAEGVDTIDNRDAVLAPDGTRAEWPKADVVIG
;
A
#
# COMPACT_ATOMS: atom_id res chain seq x y z
N LEU A 1 -4.93 -32.23 9.38
CA LEU A 1 -5.08 -30.83 9.79
C LEU A 1 -5.48 -30.07 8.54
N GLY A 2 -6.79 -29.75 8.41
CA GLY A 2 -7.31 -28.99 7.26
C GLY A 2 -6.87 -27.54 7.33
N ALA A 3 -6.41 -26.99 6.21
CA ALA A 3 -6.19 -25.56 6.09
C ALA A 3 -7.55 -24.87 6.24
N HIS A 4 -7.77 -24.13 7.33
CA HIS A 4 -8.95 -23.31 7.51
C HIS A 4 -8.80 -22.07 6.63
N TYR A 5 -9.53 -22.05 5.51
CA TYR A 5 -9.62 -20.86 4.68
C TYR A 5 -10.57 -19.85 5.35
N THR A 6 -10.04 -18.72 5.77
CA THR A 6 -10.86 -17.64 6.32
C THR A 6 -11.52 -16.89 5.15
N ASP A 7 -12.85 -16.76 5.21
CA ASP A 7 -13.63 -16.05 4.19
C ASP A 7 -13.20 -14.57 4.10
N ARG A 8 -13.20 -14.03 2.87
CA ARG A 8 -12.82 -12.64 2.60
C ARG A 8 -13.61 -11.64 3.45
N ASP A 9 -14.91 -11.84 3.62
CA ASP A 9 -15.76 -10.92 4.36
C ASP A 9 -15.38 -10.86 5.85
N LYS A 10 -14.92 -11.97 6.42
CA LYS A 10 -14.40 -12.02 7.80
C LYS A 10 -13.06 -11.31 7.92
N ILE A 11 -12.17 -11.52 6.94
CA ILE A 11 -10.88 -10.80 6.89
C ILE A 11 -11.10 -9.30 6.80
N MET A 12 -12.06 -8.86 5.96
CA MET A 12 -12.38 -7.45 5.80
C MET A 12 -12.93 -6.79 7.08
N GLN A 13 -13.54 -7.55 8.01
CA GLN A 13 -13.95 -7.02 9.32
C GLN A 13 -12.76 -6.58 10.18
N ILE A 14 -11.57 -7.12 9.91
CA ILE A 14 -10.32 -6.72 10.58
C ILE A 14 -9.57 -5.70 9.71
N VAL A 15 -9.39 -5.97 8.43
CA VAL A 15 -8.60 -5.13 7.52
C VAL A 15 -9.21 -3.72 7.36
N ASN A 16 -10.53 -3.60 7.29
CA ASN A 16 -11.20 -2.30 7.16
C ASN A 16 -10.86 -1.34 8.31
N PRO A 17 -11.13 -1.65 9.59
CA PRO A 17 -10.93 -0.70 10.68
C PRO A 17 -9.45 -0.42 10.99
N VAL A 18 -8.52 -1.32 10.65
CA VAL A 18 -7.11 -1.15 11.02
C VAL A 18 -6.23 -0.67 9.86
N ILE A 19 -6.66 -0.84 8.61
CA ILE A 19 -5.90 -0.42 7.42
C ILE A 19 -6.69 0.60 6.60
N VAL A 20 -7.87 0.21 6.11
CA VAL A 20 -8.58 0.98 5.07
C VAL A 20 -9.10 2.31 5.64
N GLU A 21 -9.88 2.27 6.71
CA GLU A 21 -10.50 3.46 7.28
C GLU A 21 -9.47 4.49 7.78
N PRO A 22 -8.42 4.11 8.54
CA PRO A 22 -7.41 5.06 8.99
C PRO A 22 -6.66 5.72 7.83
N LEU A 23 -6.21 4.95 6.83
CA LEU A 23 -5.46 5.50 5.70
C LEU A 23 -6.33 6.38 4.80
N LEU A 24 -7.62 6.05 4.62
CA LEU A 24 -8.54 6.92 3.89
C LEU A 24 -8.87 8.22 4.67
N ALA A 25 -8.90 8.17 6.00
CA ALA A 25 -9.03 9.38 6.82
C ALA A 25 -7.77 10.28 6.70
N GLU A 26 -6.56 9.70 6.80
CA GLU A 26 -5.30 10.42 6.54
C GLU A 26 -5.32 11.06 5.14
N TRP A 27 -5.75 10.32 4.12
CA TRP A 27 -5.86 10.85 2.76
C TRP A 27 -6.86 12.02 2.65
N ALA A 28 -8.01 11.93 3.31
CA ALA A 28 -9.03 12.99 3.28
C ALA A 28 -8.48 14.33 3.80
N GLU A 29 -7.64 14.29 4.84
CA GLU A 29 -6.95 15.46 5.35
C GLU A 29 -5.94 16.03 4.35
N VAL A 30 -5.11 15.18 3.74
CA VAL A 30 -4.14 15.57 2.71
C VAL A 30 -4.85 16.13 1.48
N LYS A 31 -5.94 15.49 1.03
CA LYS A 31 -6.76 15.95 -0.10
C LYS A 31 -7.35 17.34 0.15
N THR A 32 -7.81 17.59 1.37
CA THR A 32 -8.30 18.94 1.77
C THR A 32 -7.20 19.99 1.66
N GLN A 33 -5.99 19.70 2.09
CA GLN A 33 -4.85 20.61 1.96
C GLN A 33 -4.48 20.86 0.49
N ILE A 34 -4.49 19.81 -0.35
CA ILE A 34 -4.24 19.89 -1.79
C ILE A 34 -5.30 20.80 -2.44
N SER A 35 -6.59 20.55 -2.18
CA SER A 35 -7.70 21.36 -2.73
C SER A 35 -7.57 22.82 -2.35
N ALA A 36 -7.27 23.11 -1.08
CA ALA A 36 -7.06 24.50 -0.61
C ALA A 36 -5.88 25.21 -1.30
N LEU A 37 -4.81 24.49 -1.65
CA LEU A 37 -3.68 25.05 -2.40
C LEU A 37 -4.07 25.37 -3.85
N ILE A 38 -4.84 24.50 -4.48
CA ILE A 38 -5.26 24.65 -5.88
C ILE A 38 -6.33 25.76 -6.00
N GLU A 39 -7.29 25.82 -5.08
CA GLU A 39 -8.34 26.84 -5.07
C GLU A 39 -7.80 28.26 -4.86
N LYS A 40 -6.80 28.41 -3.99
CA LYS A 40 -6.13 29.71 -3.74
C LYS A 40 -5.19 30.12 -4.87
N ALA A 41 -4.85 29.24 -5.77
CA ALA A 41 -3.99 29.54 -6.90
C ALA A 41 -4.76 30.36 -7.96
N PRO A 42 -4.10 31.29 -8.68
CA PRO A 42 -4.72 31.99 -9.80
C PRO A 42 -5.29 31.02 -10.83
N GLN A 43 -6.56 31.22 -11.21
CA GLN A 43 -7.26 30.39 -12.18
C GLN A 43 -7.29 31.06 -13.55
N GLU A 44 -7.09 30.25 -14.60
CA GLU A 44 -7.28 30.67 -15.97
C GLU A 44 -8.78 30.68 -16.29
N THR A 45 -9.27 31.76 -16.87
CA THR A 45 -10.67 31.85 -17.29
C THR A 45 -10.74 32.09 -18.79
N LYS A 46 -11.85 31.70 -19.45
CA LYS A 46 -12.08 31.91 -20.88
C LYS A 46 -11.92 33.39 -21.32
N ALA A 47 -12.04 34.32 -20.38
CA ALA A 47 -11.96 35.75 -20.64
C ALA A 47 -10.59 36.38 -20.32
N LYS A 48 -9.68 35.67 -19.63
CA LYS A 48 -8.42 36.23 -19.16
C LYS A 48 -7.31 35.17 -19.06
N LEU A 49 -6.29 35.32 -19.90
CA LEU A 49 -5.03 34.65 -19.77
C LEU A 49 -4.28 35.07 -18.51
N LEU A 50 -3.61 34.11 -17.84
CA LEU A 50 -2.78 34.43 -16.69
C LEU A 50 -1.56 35.22 -17.12
N ARG A 51 -1.23 36.27 -16.34
CA ARG A 51 0.05 36.99 -16.50
C ARG A 51 1.19 36.10 -15.96
N ASP A 52 2.42 36.32 -16.37
CA ASP A 52 3.60 35.55 -15.99
C ASP A 52 3.72 35.36 -14.45
N LYS A 53 3.41 36.40 -13.67
CA LYS A 53 3.41 36.37 -12.22
C LYS A 53 2.36 35.38 -11.65
N ASP A 54 1.17 35.37 -12.22
CA ASP A 54 0.04 34.55 -11.81
C ASP A 54 0.30 33.08 -12.23
N LEU A 55 0.87 32.86 -13.39
CA LEU A 55 1.30 31.54 -13.87
C LEU A 55 2.39 30.95 -12.96
N ALA A 56 3.39 31.75 -12.55
CA ALA A 56 4.42 31.32 -11.61
C ALA A 56 3.86 30.98 -10.21
N ALA A 57 2.84 31.73 -9.75
CA ALA A 57 2.15 31.45 -8.49
C ALA A 57 1.35 30.13 -8.57
N ARG A 58 0.61 29.91 -9.67
CA ARG A 58 -0.11 28.65 -9.93
C ARG A 58 0.83 27.46 -9.98
N THR A 59 1.94 27.56 -10.72
CA THR A 59 2.95 26.50 -10.81
C THR A 59 3.53 26.13 -9.45
N ARG A 60 3.78 27.13 -8.58
CA ARG A 60 4.25 26.89 -7.21
C ARG A 60 3.20 26.18 -6.35
N ALA A 61 1.93 26.53 -6.49
CA ALA A 61 0.85 25.87 -5.77
C ALA A 61 0.70 24.40 -6.19
N LEU A 62 0.70 24.13 -7.50
CA LEU A 62 0.64 22.76 -8.04
C LEU A 62 1.83 21.92 -7.58
N LYS A 63 3.06 22.45 -7.61
CA LYS A 63 4.24 21.73 -7.09
C LYS A 63 4.13 21.40 -5.60
N LYS A 64 3.54 22.30 -4.79
CA LYS A 64 3.28 22.01 -3.37
C LYS A 64 2.22 20.93 -3.19
N ALA A 65 1.14 20.98 -3.97
CA ALA A 65 0.08 19.98 -3.97
C ALA A 65 0.62 18.60 -4.39
N GLU A 66 1.41 18.55 -5.45
CA GLU A 66 2.09 17.33 -5.91
C GLU A 66 3.01 16.75 -4.83
N LYS A 67 3.77 17.59 -4.12
CA LYS A 67 4.62 17.14 -3.01
C LYS A 67 3.82 16.48 -1.89
N LEU A 68 2.63 17.00 -1.54
CA LEU A 68 1.76 16.39 -0.54
C LEU A 68 1.23 15.04 -1.01
N HIS A 69 0.77 14.96 -2.27
CA HIS A 69 0.34 13.70 -2.89
C HIS A 69 1.46 12.65 -2.86
N LEU A 70 2.65 12.98 -3.35
CA LEU A 70 3.79 12.06 -3.38
C LEU A 70 4.26 11.64 -1.98
N ALA A 71 4.15 12.54 -0.99
CA ALA A 71 4.43 12.18 0.40
C ALA A 71 3.45 11.13 0.94
N PHE A 72 2.16 11.23 0.58
CA PHE A 72 1.17 10.23 0.96
C PHE A 72 1.39 8.88 0.23
N ILE A 73 1.70 8.90 -1.08
CA ILE A 73 2.09 7.69 -1.81
C ILE A 73 3.31 7.01 -1.16
N LYS A 74 4.31 7.79 -0.76
CA LYS A 74 5.45 7.28 -0.01
C LYS A 74 5.02 6.66 1.32
N ARG A 75 4.11 7.28 2.05
CA ARG A 75 3.52 6.73 3.29
C ARG A 75 2.86 5.36 3.06
N LEU A 76 2.10 5.20 1.97
CA LEU A 76 1.51 3.92 1.59
C LEU A 76 2.56 2.86 1.24
N LYS A 77 3.59 3.24 0.50
CA LYS A 77 4.70 2.35 0.13
C LYS A 77 5.52 1.88 1.34
N GLU A 78 5.64 2.73 2.35
CA GLU A 78 6.37 2.43 3.59
C GLU A 78 5.49 1.78 4.67
N PHE A 79 4.19 1.67 4.45
CA PHE A 79 3.27 0.99 5.36
C PHE A 79 3.61 -0.49 5.49
N ARG A 80 3.50 -1.04 6.70
CA ARG A 80 3.76 -2.46 6.97
C ARG A 80 2.61 -3.06 7.76
N ALA A 81 1.99 -4.09 7.17
CA ALA A 81 1.00 -4.93 7.83
C ALA A 81 1.62 -6.30 8.13
N LEU A 82 1.65 -6.69 9.39
CA LEU A 82 2.23 -7.95 9.86
C LEU A 82 1.13 -8.94 10.24
N ASP A 83 1.24 -10.16 9.74
CA ASP A 83 0.50 -11.32 10.23
C ASP A 83 1.50 -12.31 10.84
N PRO A 84 1.52 -12.47 12.18
CA PRO A 84 2.50 -13.30 12.86
C PRO A 84 2.18 -14.80 12.83
N ALA A 85 1.08 -15.21 12.22
CA ALA A 85 0.69 -16.60 12.02
C ALA A 85 -0.01 -16.75 10.65
N CYS A 86 0.67 -16.29 9.59
CA CYS A 86 0.02 -15.98 8.32
C CYS A 86 -0.52 -17.20 7.54
N GLY A 87 -0.19 -18.42 7.95
CA GLY A 87 -0.63 -19.63 7.26
C GLY A 87 -0.28 -19.56 5.77
N SER A 88 -1.29 -19.74 4.91
CA SER A 88 -1.15 -19.62 3.44
C SER A 88 -1.23 -18.18 2.92
N GLY A 89 -1.25 -17.17 3.79
CA GLY A 89 -1.18 -15.75 3.43
C GLY A 89 -2.51 -15.10 3.04
N ASN A 90 -3.65 -15.62 3.46
CA ASN A 90 -4.95 -15.04 3.10
C ASN A 90 -5.13 -13.60 3.59
N PHE A 91 -4.77 -13.31 4.84
CA PHE A 91 -4.82 -11.95 5.38
C PHE A 91 -3.85 -11.03 4.64
N LEU A 92 -2.64 -11.50 4.36
CA LEU A 92 -1.63 -10.74 3.62
C LEU A 92 -2.08 -10.42 2.20
N TYR A 93 -2.69 -11.40 1.51
CA TYR A 93 -3.27 -11.21 0.18
C TYR A 93 -4.32 -10.10 0.17
N ILE A 94 -5.27 -10.12 1.13
CA ILE A 94 -6.32 -9.12 1.22
C ILE A 94 -5.76 -7.75 1.61
N ALA A 95 -4.84 -7.70 2.59
CA ALA A 95 -4.19 -6.46 3.02
C ALA A 95 -3.42 -5.79 1.86
N LEU A 96 -2.64 -6.55 1.10
CA LEU A 96 -1.96 -6.06 -0.11
C LEU A 96 -2.94 -5.48 -1.11
N TRP A 97 -4.02 -6.22 -1.38
CA TRP A 97 -5.04 -5.81 -2.33
C TRP A 97 -5.70 -4.48 -1.93
N GLU A 98 -6.06 -4.33 -0.67
CA GLU A 98 -6.69 -3.10 -0.17
C GLU A 98 -5.71 -1.92 -0.13
N LEU A 99 -4.43 -2.13 0.23
CA LEU A 99 -3.41 -1.08 0.17
C LEU A 99 -3.21 -0.57 -1.27
N LYS A 100 -3.20 -1.46 -2.25
CA LYS A 100 -3.13 -1.09 -3.68
C LYS A 100 -4.41 -0.39 -4.16
N ASN A 101 -5.59 -0.78 -3.66
CA ASN A 101 -6.86 -0.10 -3.95
C ASN A 101 -6.86 1.33 -3.41
N ILE A 102 -6.33 1.54 -2.19
CA ILE A 102 -6.17 2.88 -1.60
C ILE A 102 -5.23 3.72 -2.47
N GLU A 103 -4.06 3.20 -2.85
CA GLU A 103 -3.13 3.90 -3.73
C GLU A 103 -3.78 4.29 -5.06
N HIS A 104 -4.51 3.37 -5.69
CA HIS A 104 -5.21 3.62 -6.95
C HIS A 104 -6.25 4.73 -6.81
N ARG A 105 -7.05 4.71 -5.73
CA ARG A 105 -8.01 5.76 -5.41
C ARG A 105 -7.34 7.10 -5.18
N VAL A 106 -6.25 7.13 -4.40
CA VAL A 106 -5.46 8.34 -4.13
C VAL A 106 -4.95 8.97 -5.43
N ASN A 107 -4.38 8.15 -6.33
CA ASN A 107 -3.89 8.62 -7.62
C ASN A 107 -5.02 9.15 -8.52
N SER A 108 -6.18 8.47 -8.54
CA SER A 108 -7.34 8.92 -9.33
C SER A 108 -7.91 10.23 -8.80
N GLU A 109 -8.08 10.37 -7.49
CA GLU A 109 -8.58 11.59 -6.87
C GLU A 109 -7.59 12.77 -7.00
N ALA A 110 -6.27 12.50 -7.01
CA ALA A 110 -5.25 13.51 -7.28
C ALA A 110 -5.28 13.98 -8.75
N GLU A 111 -5.49 13.06 -9.69
CA GLU A 111 -5.66 13.38 -11.12
C GLU A 111 -6.91 14.26 -11.36
N GLU A 112 -8.03 13.97 -10.70
CA GLU A 112 -9.24 14.81 -10.73
C GLU A 112 -8.98 16.24 -10.23
N LEU A 113 -8.04 16.43 -9.31
CA LEU A 113 -7.60 17.75 -8.82
C LEU A 113 -6.59 18.42 -9.76
N GLY A 114 -6.25 17.81 -10.89
CA GLY A 114 -5.31 18.34 -11.89
C GLY A 114 -3.84 18.07 -11.61
N LEU A 115 -3.52 17.12 -10.73
CA LEU A 115 -2.16 16.66 -10.54
C LEU A 115 -1.76 15.60 -11.57
N PRO A 116 -0.46 15.37 -11.81
CA PRO A 116 -0.02 14.30 -12.71
C PRO A 116 -0.51 12.93 -12.26
N ARG A 117 -0.87 12.08 -13.21
CA ARG A 117 -1.26 10.69 -12.93
C ARG A 117 -0.10 9.92 -12.33
N GLY A 118 -0.33 9.30 -11.17
CA GLY A 118 0.62 8.41 -10.52
C GLY A 118 0.58 6.99 -11.10
N PHE A 119 1.72 6.29 -11.02
CA PHE A 119 1.81 4.85 -11.29
C PHE A 119 1.82 4.09 -9.95
N PRO A 120 1.32 2.83 -9.90
CA PRO A 120 1.35 2.01 -8.70
C PRO A 120 2.78 1.82 -8.18
N GLN A 121 3.00 2.14 -6.91
CA GLN A 121 4.28 2.02 -6.21
C GLN A 121 4.19 1.06 -5.02
N VAL A 122 2.97 0.83 -4.50
CA VAL A 122 2.72 -0.16 -3.45
C VAL A 122 2.92 -1.55 -4.04
N GLY A 123 3.84 -2.31 -3.48
CA GLY A 123 4.19 -3.67 -3.89
C GLY A 123 4.05 -4.69 -2.75
N PRO A 124 4.41 -5.94 -3.01
CA PRO A 124 4.28 -7.04 -2.03
C PRO A 124 5.05 -6.83 -0.73
N GLU A 125 6.06 -5.97 -0.73
CA GLU A 125 6.89 -5.64 0.44
C GLU A 125 6.14 -4.94 1.59
N VAL A 126 4.90 -4.47 1.34
CA VAL A 126 4.08 -3.82 2.38
C VAL A 126 3.43 -4.82 3.34
N VAL A 127 3.44 -6.11 3.02
CA VAL A 127 2.89 -7.16 3.86
C VAL A 127 3.99 -8.06 4.39
N LEU A 128 3.99 -8.30 5.69
CA LEU A 128 4.96 -9.11 6.41
C LEU A 128 4.26 -10.30 7.03
N GLY A 129 4.84 -11.49 6.94
CA GLY A 129 4.30 -12.71 7.52
C GLY A 129 5.33 -13.47 8.33
N ILE A 130 4.88 -14.12 9.41
CA ILE A 130 5.65 -15.13 10.12
C ILE A 130 4.83 -16.43 10.09
N GLU A 131 5.46 -17.54 9.74
CA GLU A 131 4.78 -18.83 9.69
C GLU A 131 5.75 -19.96 10.08
N LEU A 132 5.30 -20.82 10.99
CA LEU A 132 6.10 -21.92 11.51
C LEU A 132 6.24 -23.07 10.49
N SER A 133 5.17 -23.37 9.73
CA SER A 133 5.18 -24.42 8.72
C SER A 133 5.91 -23.96 7.45
N PRO A 134 7.01 -24.60 7.04
CA PRO A 134 7.72 -24.23 5.82
C PRO A 134 6.82 -24.29 4.58
N TYR A 135 5.95 -25.30 4.52
CA TYR A 135 5.01 -25.46 3.40
C TYR A 135 3.99 -24.30 3.32
N ALA A 136 3.44 -23.90 4.47
CA ALA A 136 2.49 -22.78 4.52
C ALA A 136 3.18 -21.44 4.21
N ALA A 137 4.42 -21.23 4.68
CA ALA A 137 5.21 -20.05 4.36
C ALA A 137 5.45 -19.90 2.84
N GLU A 138 5.77 -21.02 2.14
CA GLU A 138 5.90 -20.99 0.67
C GLU A 138 4.57 -20.70 -0.02
N LEU A 139 3.46 -21.26 0.47
CA LEU A 139 2.13 -20.91 -0.04
C LEU A 139 1.78 -19.43 0.18
N ALA A 140 2.16 -18.85 1.33
CA ALA A 140 1.96 -17.44 1.59
C ALA A 140 2.71 -16.56 0.57
N ARG A 141 3.97 -16.87 0.25
CA ARG A 141 4.74 -16.18 -0.80
C ARG A 141 4.02 -16.23 -2.14
N VAL A 142 3.55 -17.40 -2.53
CA VAL A 142 2.81 -17.58 -3.80
C VAL A 142 1.50 -16.79 -3.78
N SER A 143 0.75 -16.83 -2.67
CA SER A 143 -0.52 -16.11 -2.53
C SER A 143 -0.34 -14.61 -2.67
N VAL A 144 0.67 -14.03 -2.02
CA VAL A 144 0.99 -12.60 -2.11
C VAL A 144 1.37 -12.21 -3.55
N TRP A 145 2.20 -13.02 -4.23
CA TRP A 145 2.55 -12.77 -5.64
C TRP A 145 1.36 -12.91 -6.58
N ILE A 146 0.47 -13.87 -6.35
CA ILE A 146 -0.78 -14.00 -7.13
C ILE A 146 -1.63 -12.74 -6.94
N GLY A 147 -1.75 -12.25 -5.71
CA GLY A 147 -2.46 -11.00 -5.40
C GLY A 147 -1.92 -9.80 -6.18
N GLU A 148 -0.60 -9.64 -6.19
CA GLU A 148 0.08 -8.58 -6.97
C GLU A 148 -0.25 -8.66 -8.45
N ILE A 149 -0.04 -9.84 -9.07
CA ILE A 149 -0.25 -10.06 -10.50
C ILE A 149 -1.72 -9.82 -10.87
N GLN A 150 -2.65 -10.36 -10.09
CA GLN A 150 -4.09 -10.23 -10.36
C GLN A 150 -4.53 -8.78 -10.26
N TRP A 151 -4.07 -8.06 -9.23
CA TRP A 151 -4.40 -6.65 -9.07
C TRP A 151 -3.87 -5.82 -10.23
N MET A 152 -2.60 -5.98 -10.60
CA MET A 152 -1.97 -5.26 -11.70
C MET A 152 -2.74 -5.48 -13.01
N ARG A 153 -3.03 -6.74 -13.36
CA ARG A 153 -3.77 -7.07 -14.58
C ARG A 153 -5.18 -6.51 -14.60
N ARG A 154 -5.89 -6.60 -13.47
CA ARG A 154 -7.26 -6.08 -13.35
C ARG A 154 -7.35 -4.58 -13.56
N ASN A 155 -6.32 -3.85 -13.17
CA ASN A 155 -6.25 -2.40 -13.28
C ASN A 155 -5.49 -1.91 -14.53
N GLY A 156 -5.20 -2.80 -15.49
CA GLY A 156 -4.60 -2.44 -16.78
C GLY A 156 -3.09 -2.17 -16.74
N PHE A 157 -2.41 -2.63 -15.69
CA PHE A 157 -0.95 -2.51 -15.56
C PHE A 157 -0.25 -3.82 -15.97
N GLU A 158 0.97 -3.68 -16.50
CA GLU A 158 1.82 -4.85 -16.75
C GLU A 158 2.35 -5.43 -15.45
N ALA A 159 2.07 -6.71 -15.21
CA ALA A 159 2.68 -7.44 -14.12
C ALA A 159 4.14 -7.80 -14.44
N ALA A 160 4.98 -7.92 -13.40
CA ALA A 160 6.37 -8.35 -13.59
C ALA A 160 6.47 -9.68 -14.35
N LYS A 161 7.38 -9.75 -15.35
CA LYS A 161 7.49 -10.90 -16.27
C LYS A 161 7.82 -12.24 -15.60
N ASN A 162 8.50 -12.22 -14.44
CA ASN A 162 8.85 -13.41 -13.67
C ASN A 162 8.68 -13.18 -12.17
N PRO A 163 7.45 -13.04 -11.65
CA PRO A 163 7.20 -12.74 -10.24
C PRO A 163 7.64 -13.90 -9.32
N VAL A 164 7.47 -15.13 -9.75
CA VAL A 164 7.73 -16.34 -8.94
C VAL A 164 9.22 -16.54 -8.60
N LEU A 165 10.13 -15.94 -9.38
CA LEU A 165 11.58 -16.02 -9.15
C LEU A 165 12.13 -14.87 -8.29
N ARG A 166 11.32 -13.88 -7.98
CA ARG A 166 11.71 -12.80 -7.06
C ARG A 166 11.34 -13.21 -5.65
N THR A 167 12.33 -13.36 -4.80
CA THR A 167 12.10 -13.44 -3.35
C THR A 167 11.35 -12.17 -2.92
N LEU A 168 10.33 -12.35 -2.08
CA LEU A 168 9.65 -11.23 -1.42
C LEU A 168 10.62 -10.65 -0.40
N LYS A 169 11.35 -9.61 -0.81
CA LYS A 169 12.33 -8.93 0.06
C LYS A 169 11.94 -7.47 0.22
N ASP A 170 12.13 -6.97 1.41
CA ASP A 170 12.04 -5.55 1.71
C ASP A 170 13.21 -4.75 1.07
N ALA A 171 13.27 -3.45 1.34
CA ALA A 171 14.32 -2.58 0.82
C ALA A 171 15.73 -2.95 1.32
N GLU A 172 15.82 -3.60 2.46
CA GLU A 172 17.03 -4.09 3.11
C GLU A 172 17.45 -5.49 2.65
N GLY A 173 16.62 -6.13 1.81
CA GLY A 173 16.88 -7.47 1.27
C GLY A 173 16.46 -8.60 2.21
N VAL A 174 15.70 -8.29 3.27
CA VAL A 174 15.13 -9.26 4.22
C VAL A 174 13.84 -9.85 3.64
N ASP A 175 13.64 -11.15 3.84
CA ASP A 175 12.44 -11.86 3.36
C ASP A 175 11.20 -11.35 4.10
N THR A 176 10.15 -11.00 3.38
CA THR A 176 8.90 -10.47 3.96
C THR A 176 8.03 -11.56 4.56
N ILE A 177 8.25 -12.83 4.16
CA ILE A 177 7.61 -14.00 4.77
C ILE A 177 8.70 -14.81 5.48
N ASP A 178 8.72 -14.73 6.80
CA ASP A 178 9.74 -15.36 7.63
C ASP A 178 9.26 -16.73 8.13
N ASN A 179 10.00 -17.78 7.81
CA ASN A 179 9.66 -19.13 8.26
C ASN A 179 10.32 -19.42 9.61
N ARG A 180 9.64 -19.10 10.68
CA ARG A 180 10.08 -19.34 12.06
C ARG A 180 8.91 -19.34 13.04
N ASP A 181 9.21 -19.64 14.29
CA ASP A 181 8.26 -19.44 15.40
C ASP A 181 8.10 -17.93 15.67
N ALA A 182 6.83 -17.47 15.79
CA ALA A 182 6.51 -16.07 16.10
C ALA A 182 6.61 -15.74 17.60
N VAL A 183 6.67 -16.75 18.47
CA VAL A 183 6.66 -16.58 19.92
C VAL A 183 8.05 -16.83 20.51
N LEU A 184 8.72 -17.90 20.06
CA LEU A 184 10.01 -18.35 20.57
C LEU A 184 11.12 -18.22 19.53
N ALA A 185 12.22 -17.62 19.94
CA ALA A 185 13.46 -17.64 19.18
C ALA A 185 14.17 -19.01 19.35
N PRO A 186 15.14 -19.36 18.46
CA PRO A 186 15.84 -20.63 18.54
C PRO A 186 16.58 -20.90 19.88
N ASP A 187 16.94 -19.86 20.59
CA ASP A 187 17.59 -19.92 21.92
C ASP A 187 16.61 -20.04 23.09
N GLY A 188 15.29 -20.13 22.80
CA GLY A 188 14.22 -20.21 23.80
C GLY A 188 13.80 -18.86 24.39
N THR A 189 14.36 -17.77 23.94
CA THR A 189 13.91 -16.42 24.33
C THR A 189 12.67 -16.01 23.53
N ARG A 190 12.07 -14.86 23.89
CA ARG A 190 10.94 -14.29 23.13
C ARG A 190 11.40 -13.88 21.73
N ALA A 191 10.67 -14.31 20.72
CA ALA A 191 10.93 -13.89 19.34
C ALA A 191 10.62 -12.40 19.15
N GLU A 192 11.49 -11.70 18.43
CA GLU A 192 11.27 -10.31 18.03
C GLU A 192 10.52 -10.26 16.71
N TRP A 193 9.54 -9.37 16.62
CA TRP A 193 8.78 -9.14 15.40
C TRP A 193 9.36 -7.98 14.59
N PRO A 194 9.26 -8.02 13.27
CA PRO A 194 9.61 -6.88 12.45
C PRO A 194 8.73 -5.67 12.79
N LYS A 195 9.25 -4.47 12.58
CA LYS A 195 8.46 -3.25 12.77
C LYS A 195 7.30 -3.23 11.77
N ALA A 196 6.11 -2.99 12.28
CA ALA A 196 4.90 -2.88 11.48
C ALA A 196 4.01 -1.74 11.99
N ASP A 197 3.22 -1.15 11.09
CA ASP A 197 2.21 -0.14 11.45
C ASP A 197 1.00 -0.80 12.09
N VAL A 198 0.63 -2.00 11.62
CA VAL A 198 -0.50 -2.78 12.12
C VAL A 198 -0.16 -4.27 12.19
N VAL A 199 -0.84 -4.95 13.11
CA VAL A 199 -0.83 -6.42 13.21
C VAL A 199 -2.22 -6.91 12.88
N ILE A 200 -2.31 -7.92 12.02
CA ILE A 200 -3.54 -8.56 11.54
C ILE A 200 -3.43 -10.07 11.69
N GLY A 201 -4.56 -10.82 11.66
CA GLY A 201 -4.56 -12.28 11.75
C GLY A 201 -5.74 -12.85 12.51
#